data_6d879cd234909460b3217e88a292ad27
#
_entry.id   6d879cd234909460b3217e88a292ad27
#
_cell.length_a   1.000
_cell.length_b   1.000
_cell.length_c   1.000
_cell.angle_alpha   90.00
_cell.angle_beta   90.00
_cell.angle_gamma   90.00
#
_symmetry.space_group_name_H-M   'P 1'
#
loop_
_entity.id
_entity.type
_entity.pdbx_description
1 polymer ?
#
loop_
_entity_poly.entity_id
_entity_poly.type
_entity_poly.pdbx_seq_one_letter_code
_entity_poly.pdbx_strand_id
1 'polypeptide(L)'
;MRTDTIAAIATGAGSAGIGIVRISGPQAFDVIDTIFRDREERPKKLSQAPDRRIYYGYIFDGDEKIDEVLVLTMRGPHSYTAEDTVEIDGHGGILVIKKILEAGVRHGGRTRRPPDFT
;
A
#
# COMPACT_ATOMS: atom_id res chain seq x y z
N MET A 1 -19.60 5.01 7.90
CA MET A 1 -18.24 5.34 7.42
C MET A 1 -17.21 4.54 8.18
N ARG A 2 -16.26 4.01 7.48
CA ARG A 2 -15.20 3.25 8.12
C ARG A 2 -14.23 4.18 8.81
N THR A 3 -13.89 3.86 10.07
CA THR A 3 -12.90 4.61 10.82
C THR A 3 -11.54 3.93 10.83
N ASP A 4 -11.48 2.65 10.43
CA ASP A 4 -10.25 1.88 10.39
C ASP A 4 -9.59 1.99 9.01
N THR A 5 -8.28 1.99 9.01
CA THR A 5 -7.50 1.85 7.78
C THR A 5 -7.17 0.38 7.60
N ILE A 6 -7.48 -0.16 6.44
CA ILE A 6 -7.33 -1.58 6.16
C ILE A 6 -6.33 -1.79 5.05
N ALA A 7 -5.41 -2.72 5.26
CA ALA A 7 -4.48 -3.18 4.25
C ALA A 7 -4.82 -4.61 3.85
N ALA A 8 -4.85 -4.88 2.56
CA ALA A 8 -5.23 -6.19 2.06
C ALA A 8 -4.55 -6.49 0.73
N ILE A 9 -4.33 -7.77 0.46
CA ILE A 9 -3.86 -8.21 -0.84
C ILE A 9 -5.06 -8.20 -1.78
N ALA A 10 -4.94 -7.46 -2.88
CA ALA A 10 -6.04 -7.25 -3.81
C ALA A 10 -5.94 -8.09 -5.08
N THR A 11 -4.85 -8.81 -5.26
CA THR A 11 -4.65 -9.66 -6.43
C THR A 11 -5.20 -11.06 -6.16
N GLY A 12 -5.73 -11.68 -7.20
CA GLY A 12 -6.17 -13.06 -7.10
C GLY A 12 -4.99 -14.01 -6.93
N ALA A 13 -5.27 -15.18 -6.36
CA ALA A 13 -4.29 -16.21 -6.20
C ALA A 13 -3.82 -16.69 -7.57
N GLY A 14 -2.53 -16.98 -7.69
CA GLY A 14 -1.98 -17.49 -8.92
C GLY A 14 -1.65 -16.47 -9.97
N SER A 15 -1.81 -15.20 -9.67
CA SER A 15 -1.39 -14.16 -10.58
C SER A 15 0.10 -14.24 -10.80
N ALA A 16 0.51 -14.19 -12.04
CA ALA A 16 1.92 -14.21 -12.38
C ALA A 16 2.41 -12.79 -12.49
N GLY A 17 3.50 -12.49 -11.83
CA GLY A 17 4.26 -11.28 -12.04
C GLY A 17 3.96 -10.16 -11.09
N ILE A 18 2.73 -9.68 -11.00
CA ILE A 18 2.41 -8.49 -10.21
C ILE A 18 1.42 -8.82 -9.12
N GLY A 19 1.77 -8.43 -7.91
CA GLY A 19 0.85 -8.49 -6.77
C GLY A 19 0.45 -7.09 -6.34
N ILE A 20 -0.76 -6.95 -5.86
CA ILE A 20 -1.31 -5.67 -5.47
C ILE A 20 -1.68 -5.71 -4.01
N VAL A 21 -1.18 -4.72 -3.25
CA VAL A 21 -1.61 -4.47 -1.89
C VAL A 21 -2.38 -3.16 -1.90
N ARG A 22 -3.57 -3.15 -1.33
CA ARG A 22 -4.40 -1.96 -1.25
C ARG A 22 -4.57 -1.54 0.18
N ILE A 23 -4.37 -0.26 0.45
CA ILE A 23 -4.58 0.34 1.77
C ILE A 23 -5.68 1.36 1.62
N SER A 24 -6.76 1.20 2.38
CA SER A 24 -7.93 2.08 2.31
C SER A 24 -8.31 2.57 3.69
N GLY A 25 -8.64 3.83 3.80
CA GLY A 25 -9.12 4.40 5.05
C GLY A 25 -8.49 5.74 5.38
N PRO A 26 -8.86 6.30 6.54
CA PRO A 26 -8.43 7.65 6.90
C PRO A 26 -6.91 7.80 7.02
N GLN A 27 -6.20 6.74 7.32
CA GLN A 27 -4.75 6.80 7.53
C GLN A 27 -3.95 6.19 6.40
N ALA A 28 -4.58 5.96 5.22
CA ALA A 28 -3.89 5.32 4.11
C ALA A 28 -2.64 6.10 3.69
N PHE A 29 -2.73 7.42 3.64
CA PHE A 29 -1.58 8.23 3.26
C PHE A 29 -0.52 8.29 4.35
N ASP A 30 -0.92 8.25 5.62
CA ASP A 30 0.06 8.18 6.70
C ASP A 30 0.85 6.89 6.63
N VAL A 31 0.19 5.79 6.33
CA VAL A 31 0.85 4.49 6.21
C VAL A 31 1.85 4.50 5.06
N ILE A 32 1.43 4.94 3.88
CA ILE A 32 2.34 4.91 2.73
C ILE A 32 3.51 5.86 2.94
N ASP A 33 3.29 7.02 3.58
CA ASP A 33 4.37 7.96 3.84
C ASP A 33 5.45 7.34 4.73
N THR A 34 5.08 6.37 5.57
CA THR A 34 6.03 5.73 6.47
C THR A 34 6.88 4.68 5.77
N ILE A 35 6.33 4.02 4.75
CA ILE A 35 7.00 2.86 4.15
C ILE A 35 7.50 3.10 2.73
N PHE A 36 7.17 4.23 2.12
CA PHE A 36 7.56 4.50 0.74
C PHE A 36 8.84 5.33 0.67
N ARG A 37 9.74 4.97 -0.23
CA ARG A 37 10.92 5.77 -0.56
C ARG A 37 10.97 5.96 -2.08
N ASP A 38 11.50 7.12 -2.50
CA ASP A 38 11.57 7.45 -3.91
C ASP A 38 12.69 6.66 -4.59
N ARG A 39 12.95 6.97 -5.87
CA ARG A 39 13.92 6.20 -6.63
C ARG A 39 15.35 6.35 -6.12
N GLU A 40 15.63 7.39 -5.36
CA GLU A 40 16.94 7.54 -4.67
C GLU A 40 16.93 6.92 -3.28
N GLU A 41 15.85 6.20 -2.92
CA GLU A 41 15.67 5.54 -1.64
C GLU A 41 15.57 6.51 -0.47
N ARG A 42 15.06 7.71 -0.73
CA ARG A 42 14.81 8.71 0.30
C ARG A 42 13.33 8.71 0.65
N PRO A 43 13.00 8.92 1.92
CA PRO A 43 11.58 9.05 2.29
C PRO A 43 10.90 10.14 1.48
N LYS A 44 9.74 9.83 0.95
CA LYS A 44 8.94 10.79 0.20
C LYS A 44 7.50 10.71 0.68
N LYS A 45 6.92 11.86 0.99
CA LYS A 45 5.55 11.90 1.48
C LYS A 45 4.58 12.04 0.32
N LEU A 46 3.94 10.94 -0.03
CA LEU A 46 2.96 10.94 -1.10
C LEU A 46 1.69 11.70 -0.71
N SER A 47 1.47 11.89 0.59
CA SER A 47 0.36 12.72 1.06
C SER A 47 0.50 14.17 0.60
N GLN A 48 1.71 14.60 0.29
CA GLN A 48 1.98 15.96 -0.16
C GLN A 48 2.23 16.05 -1.66
N ALA A 49 2.05 14.95 -2.38
CA ALA A 49 2.26 14.88 -3.82
C ALA A 49 0.92 14.89 -4.54
N PRO A 50 0.89 15.20 -5.83
CA PRO A 50 -0.35 15.18 -6.60
C PRO A 50 -1.05 13.84 -6.53
N ASP A 51 -2.37 13.88 -6.42
CA ASP A 51 -3.24 12.73 -6.35
C ASP A 51 -3.42 12.10 -7.74
N ARG A 52 -3.87 10.84 -7.75
CA ARG A 52 -4.21 10.09 -8.96
C ARG A 52 -3.05 10.00 -9.93
N ARG A 53 -1.87 9.76 -9.38
CA ARG A 53 -0.65 9.57 -10.15
C ARG A 53 0.02 8.30 -9.72
N ILE A 54 0.90 7.80 -10.58
CA ILE A 54 1.68 6.61 -10.30
C ILE A 54 3.09 7.06 -9.94
N TYR A 55 3.54 6.57 -8.79
CA TYR A 55 4.87 6.90 -8.27
C TYR A 55 5.73 5.65 -8.25
N TYR A 56 6.92 5.77 -8.78
CA TYR A 56 7.90 4.68 -8.76
C TYR A 56 8.79 4.84 -7.54
N GLY A 57 9.09 3.75 -6.88
CA GLY A 57 10.00 3.77 -5.76
C GLY A 57 10.11 2.42 -5.11
N TYR A 58 10.30 2.44 -3.80
CA TYR A 58 10.55 1.24 -3.02
C TYR A 58 9.71 1.24 -1.76
N ILE A 59 9.34 0.03 -1.31
CA ILE A 59 8.75 -0.14 0.00
C ILE A 59 9.85 -0.60 0.94
N PHE A 60 9.94 0.08 2.08
CA PHE A 60 10.86 -0.26 3.16
C PHE A 60 10.07 -0.56 4.41
N ASP A 61 10.55 -1.53 5.19
CA ASP A 61 10.05 -1.79 6.52
C ASP A 61 11.18 -1.46 7.46
N GLY A 62 11.15 -0.26 8.05
CA GLY A 62 12.32 0.27 8.74
C GLY A 62 13.46 0.45 7.75
N ASP A 63 14.56 -0.23 7.98
CA ASP A 63 15.72 -0.16 7.09
C ASP A 63 15.75 -1.28 6.06
N GLU A 64 14.80 -2.19 6.10
CA GLU A 64 14.77 -3.31 5.16
C GLU A 64 14.05 -2.92 3.88
N LYS A 65 14.75 -2.98 2.76
CA LYS A 65 14.14 -2.77 1.44
C LYS A 65 13.37 -4.04 1.07
N ILE A 66 12.06 -3.91 0.87
CA ILE A 66 11.19 -5.04 0.57
C ILE A 66 11.09 -5.28 -0.92
N ASP A 67 10.76 -4.24 -1.69
CA ASP A 67 10.50 -4.43 -3.12
C ASP A 67 10.54 -3.07 -3.83
N GLU A 68 10.76 -3.14 -5.11
CA GLU A 68 10.57 -2.05 -6.05
C GLU A 68 9.12 -2.05 -6.49
N VAL A 69 8.46 -0.91 -6.46
CA VAL A 69 7.01 -0.84 -6.62
C VAL A 69 6.56 0.35 -7.44
N LEU A 70 5.34 0.25 -7.91
CA LEU A 70 4.58 1.41 -8.37
C LEU A 70 3.47 1.64 -7.36
N VAL A 71 3.24 2.90 -7.02
CA VAL A 71 2.21 3.26 -6.06
C VAL A 71 1.23 4.22 -6.72
N LEU A 72 -0.04 3.88 -6.64
CA LEU A 72 -1.13 4.73 -7.12
C LEU A 72 -1.87 5.28 -5.92
N THR A 73 -2.05 6.58 -5.87
CA THR A 73 -2.76 7.24 -4.77
C THR A 73 -4.08 7.79 -5.27
N MET A 74 -5.11 7.64 -4.46
CA MET A 74 -6.44 8.17 -4.77
C MET A 74 -7.07 8.69 -3.48
N ARG A 75 -7.41 9.98 -3.49
CA ARG A 75 -8.10 10.56 -2.34
C ARG A 75 -9.61 10.38 -2.52
N GLY A 76 -10.29 10.09 -1.43
CA GLY A 76 -11.73 10.10 -1.43
C GLY A 76 -12.26 11.51 -1.70
N PRO A 77 -13.49 11.61 -2.19
CA PRO A 77 -14.44 10.54 -2.49
C PRO A 77 -14.26 9.90 -3.87
N HIS A 78 -13.25 10.29 -4.63
CA HIS A 78 -13.06 9.84 -6.01
C HIS A 78 -12.10 8.65 -6.09
N SER A 79 -12.18 7.76 -5.13
CA SER A 79 -11.38 6.54 -5.10
C SER A 79 -12.27 5.32 -5.31
N TYR A 80 -11.66 4.13 -5.38
CA TYR A 80 -12.42 2.90 -5.52
C TYR A 80 -13.42 2.68 -4.39
N THR A 81 -13.08 3.15 -3.20
CA THR A 81 -13.87 2.87 -2.00
C THR A 81 -14.54 4.11 -1.45
N ALA A 82 -14.47 5.25 -2.15
CA ALA A 82 -14.88 6.56 -1.69
C ALA A 82 -14.07 7.05 -0.47
N GLU A 83 -13.01 6.34 -0.11
CA GLU A 83 -12.09 6.70 0.96
C GLU A 83 -10.72 6.96 0.35
N ASP A 84 -9.81 7.51 1.15
CA ASP A 84 -8.41 7.58 0.73
C ASP A 84 -7.90 6.16 0.48
N THR A 85 -7.29 5.95 -0.65
CA THR A 85 -6.83 4.64 -1.06
C THR A 85 -5.44 4.74 -1.67
N VAL A 86 -4.58 3.79 -1.28
CA VAL A 86 -3.25 3.65 -1.86
C VAL A 86 -3.13 2.24 -2.38
N GLU A 87 -2.69 2.11 -3.62
CA GLU A 87 -2.48 0.81 -4.22
C GLU A 87 -0.98 0.66 -4.50
N ILE A 88 -0.41 -0.45 -4.02
CA ILE A 88 1.01 -0.75 -4.17
C ILE A 88 1.13 -1.95 -5.09
N ASP A 89 1.74 -1.74 -6.25
CA ASP A 89 1.96 -2.81 -7.23
C ASP A 89 3.40 -3.26 -7.12
N GLY A 90 3.59 -4.49 -6.61
CA GLY A 90 4.91 -5.09 -6.47
C GLY A 90 5.03 -6.29 -7.39
N HIS A 91 6.26 -6.75 -7.60
CA HIS A 91 6.50 -7.86 -8.50
C HIS A 91 7.51 -8.87 -7.97
N GLY A 92 7.67 -8.91 -6.68
CA GLY A 92 8.59 -9.84 -6.03
C GLY A 92 8.00 -11.20 -5.71
N GLY A 93 6.77 -11.50 -6.12
CA GLY A 93 6.12 -12.76 -5.82
C GLY A 93 5.34 -12.71 -4.52
N ILE A 94 4.70 -13.86 -4.19
CA ILE A 94 3.75 -13.89 -3.07
C ILE A 94 4.40 -13.60 -1.72
N LEU A 95 5.63 -14.05 -1.50
CA LEU A 95 6.28 -13.81 -0.23
C LEU A 95 6.59 -12.34 -0.03
N VAL A 96 6.99 -11.67 -1.10
CA VAL A 96 7.29 -10.24 -1.05
C VAL A 96 6.01 -9.44 -0.85
N ILE A 97 4.93 -9.83 -1.52
CA ILE A 97 3.64 -9.17 -1.35
C ILE A 97 3.16 -9.29 0.09
N LYS A 98 3.37 -10.45 0.72
CA LYS A 98 3.05 -10.60 2.13
C LYS A 98 3.88 -9.69 3.01
N LYS A 99 5.16 -9.48 2.68
CA LYS A 99 6.01 -8.56 3.43
C LYS A 99 5.55 -7.12 3.27
N ILE A 100 5.09 -6.73 2.08
CA ILE A 100 4.52 -5.40 1.87
C ILE A 100 3.28 -5.22 2.73
N LEU A 101 2.40 -6.22 2.75
CA LEU A 101 1.21 -6.19 3.58
C LEU A 101 1.58 -6.03 5.06
N GLU A 102 2.56 -6.80 5.53
CA GLU A 102 3.00 -6.72 6.91
C GLU A 102 3.55 -5.34 7.26
N ALA A 103 4.30 -4.73 6.35
CA ALA A 103 4.81 -3.38 6.58
C ALA A 103 3.65 -2.40 6.73
N GLY A 104 2.63 -2.50 5.86
CA GLY A 104 1.46 -1.64 5.96
C GLY A 104 0.71 -1.82 7.27
N VAL A 105 0.56 -3.05 7.72
CA VAL A 105 -0.13 -3.35 8.99
C VAL A 105 0.68 -2.84 10.16
N ARG A 106 2.00 -3.05 10.13
CA ARG A 106 2.86 -2.62 11.24
C ARG A 106 2.83 -1.11 11.42
N HIS A 107 2.62 -0.37 10.35
CA HIS A 107 2.65 1.08 10.37
C HIS A 107 1.26 1.72 10.30
N GLY A 108 0.23 1.00 10.72
CA GLY A 108 -1.06 1.60 10.97
C GLY A 108 -2.25 0.98 10.28
N GLY A 109 -2.04 0.14 9.27
CA GLY A 109 -3.15 -0.55 8.63
C GLY A 109 -3.57 -1.77 9.42
N ARG A 110 -4.78 -2.25 9.17
CA ARG A 110 -5.26 -3.50 9.74
C ARG A 110 -5.38 -4.52 8.62
N THR A 111 -5.07 -5.77 8.95
CA THR A 111 -5.18 -6.85 7.98
C THR A 111 -6.64 -7.22 7.78
N ARG A 112 -7.02 -7.42 6.53
CA ARG A 112 -8.30 -8.03 6.20
C ARG A 112 -8.03 -9.42 5.67
N ARG A 113 -8.59 -10.43 6.30
CA ARG A 113 -8.34 -11.83 5.93
C ARG A 113 -9.57 -12.68 6.21
N PRO A 114 -9.79 -13.74 5.41
CA PRO A 114 -10.89 -14.67 5.67
C PRO A 114 -10.60 -15.50 6.93
N PRO A 115 -11.61 -15.99 7.61
CA PRO A 115 -13.00 -15.62 7.43
C PRO A 115 -13.34 -14.34 8.13
N ASP A 116 -12.42 -13.83 8.91
CA ASP A 116 -12.73 -12.67 9.63
C ASP A 116 -12.62 -11.47 8.82
N PHE A 117 -11.97 -11.39 7.79
CA PHE A 117 -12.04 -10.14 7.17
C PHE A 117 -12.78 -9.18 8.01
N THR A 118 -12.67 -9.44 9.17
CA THR A 118 -13.43 -8.74 10.17
C THR A 118 -12.46 -7.87 10.86
#